data_cff7a797305fb4818c33b690812c2e83
#
_entry.id   cff7a797305fb4818c33b690812c2e83
#
_cell.length_a   1.000
_cell.length_b   1.000
_cell.length_c   1.000
_cell.angle_alpha   90.00
_cell.angle_beta   90.00
_cell.angle_gamma   90.00
#
_symmetry.space_group_name_H-M   'P 1'
#
loop_
_entity.id
_entity.type
_entity.pdbx_description
1 polymer ?
#
loop_
_entity_poly.entity_id
_entity_poly.type
_entity_poly.pdbx_seq_one_letter_code
_entity_poly.pdbx_strand_id
1 'polypeptide(L)'
;MVNRFSDGEEVPSRVVGFHCESGDILLEDGELPNDIQPGDLIAFAATGGYQYMMSSRYNGAVRPAVVATRVGETKPMLRRETIEDLLSLEVD
;
A
#
# COMPACT_ATOMS: atom_id res chain seq x y z
N MET A 1 12.49 3.18 -0.25
CA MET A 1 12.04 3.97 -1.40
C MET A 1 12.50 3.31 -2.69
N VAL A 2 11.68 3.28 -3.72
CA VAL A 2 11.95 2.48 -4.93
C VAL A 2 11.92 3.27 -6.24
N ASN A 3 11.44 4.50 -6.23
CA ASN A 3 11.30 5.31 -7.45
C ASN A 3 12.52 6.19 -7.77
N ARG A 4 13.37 6.43 -6.81
CA ARG A 4 14.57 7.26 -6.96
C ARG A 4 15.61 6.90 -5.92
N PHE A 5 16.86 7.29 -6.15
CA PHE A 5 17.90 7.31 -5.12
C PHE A 5 17.75 8.55 -4.26
N SER A 6 18.14 8.43 -3.00
CA SER A 6 18.18 9.52 -2.05
C SER A 6 19.58 9.67 -1.46
N ASP A 7 20.05 10.90 -1.36
CA ASP A 7 21.26 11.26 -0.62
C ASP A 7 20.94 11.74 0.79
N GLY A 8 19.65 11.69 1.19
CA GLY A 8 19.19 12.09 2.52
C GLY A 8 19.67 11.15 3.60
N GLU A 9 19.88 11.70 4.80
CA GLU A 9 20.13 10.90 5.98
C GLU A 9 18.87 10.10 6.37
N GLU A 10 19.05 8.87 6.82
CA GLU A 10 17.96 8.09 7.37
C GLU A 10 17.54 8.63 8.72
N VAL A 11 16.25 8.83 8.91
CA VAL A 11 15.66 9.34 10.14
C VAL A 11 14.58 8.40 10.66
N PRO A 12 14.40 8.29 11.98
CA PRO A 12 13.33 7.50 12.57
C PRO A 12 11.98 7.87 11.97
N SER A 13 11.25 6.88 11.48
CA SER A 13 10.03 7.10 10.71
C SER A 13 8.98 6.05 11.03
N ARG A 14 7.72 6.49 11.01
CA ARG A 14 6.56 5.61 11.05
C ARG A 14 5.80 5.74 9.74
N VAL A 15 5.39 4.62 9.17
CA VAL A 15 4.56 4.60 7.96
C VAL A 15 3.16 4.14 8.34
N VAL A 16 2.18 4.97 8.04
CA VAL A 16 0.78 4.74 8.36
C VAL A 16 -0.05 4.70 7.08
N GLY A 17 -1.18 4.02 7.13
CA GLY A 17 -2.15 4.03 6.03
C GLY A 17 -3.08 5.24 6.07
N PHE A 18 -4.06 5.23 5.19
CA PHE A 18 -5.03 6.32 5.02
C PHE A 18 -6.43 6.01 5.54
N HIS A 19 -6.62 4.86 6.20
CA HIS A 19 -7.95 4.43 6.69
C HIS A 19 -8.49 5.28 7.83
N CYS A 20 -7.69 6.19 8.38
CA CYS A 20 -8.07 6.99 9.53
C CYS A 20 -8.44 6.13 10.75
N GLU A 21 -7.61 5.12 11.01
CA GLU A 21 -7.81 4.10 12.04
C GLU A 21 -6.47 3.85 12.75
N SER A 22 -6.49 3.71 14.08
CA SER A 22 -5.28 3.66 14.90
C SER A 22 -4.39 2.45 14.67
N GLY A 23 -4.94 1.35 14.17
CA GLY A 23 -4.21 0.12 13.82
C GLY A 23 -3.63 0.11 12.42
N ASP A 24 -3.88 1.14 11.61
CA ASP A 24 -3.39 1.21 10.22
C ASP A 24 -1.94 1.71 10.17
N ILE A 25 -1.05 0.88 10.70
CA ILE A 25 0.39 1.15 10.77
C ILE A 25 1.11 0.08 9.96
N LEU A 26 1.82 0.51 8.92
CA LEU A 26 2.60 -0.36 8.05
C LEU A 26 4.02 -0.57 8.56
N LEU A 27 4.58 0.43 9.23
CA LEU A 27 5.89 0.39 9.84
C LEU A 27 5.87 1.28 11.10
N GLU A 28 6.04 0.65 12.26
CA GLU A 28 6.03 1.36 13.54
C GLU A 28 7.34 2.09 13.81
N ASP A 29 8.43 1.35 13.71
CA ASP A 29 9.76 1.85 13.99
C ASP A 29 10.68 1.48 12.82
N GLY A 30 10.93 2.42 11.95
CA GLY A 30 11.79 2.26 10.81
C GLY A 30 12.59 3.50 10.51
N GLU A 31 13.35 3.44 9.44
CA GLU A 31 14.17 4.55 8.99
C GLU A 31 13.87 4.82 7.52
N LEU A 32 13.65 6.08 7.20
CA LEU A 32 13.44 6.56 5.84
C LEU A 32 14.32 7.79 5.61
N PRO A 33 14.69 8.05 4.35
CA PRO A 33 15.44 9.27 4.03
C PRO A 33 14.68 10.53 4.43
N ASN A 34 15.38 11.51 4.98
CA ASN A 34 14.78 12.76 5.41
C ASN A 34 14.30 13.67 4.26
N ASP A 35 14.66 13.33 3.03
CA ASP A 35 14.22 14.03 1.81
C ASP A 35 13.02 13.39 1.12
N ILE A 36 12.39 12.40 1.76
CA ILE A 36 11.18 11.78 1.22
C ILE A 36 10.05 12.81 1.09
N GLN A 37 9.29 12.72 0.02
CA GLN A 37 8.25 13.70 -0.31
C GLN A 37 7.01 13.02 -0.89
N PRO A 38 5.85 13.70 -0.88
CA PRO A 38 4.64 13.19 -1.52
C PRO A 38 4.89 12.79 -2.98
N GLY A 39 4.42 11.60 -3.35
CA GLY A 39 4.65 10.99 -4.66
C GLY A 39 5.80 9.99 -4.69
N ASP A 40 6.64 9.94 -3.67
CA ASP A 40 7.65 8.88 -3.57
C ASP A 40 6.99 7.51 -3.31
N LEU A 41 7.59 6.46 -3.87
CA LEU A 41 7.10 5.10 -3.76
C LEU A 41 7.92 4.32 -2.76
N ILE A 42 7.23 3.65 -1.85
CA ILE A 42 7.81 2.76 -0.84
C ILE A 42 7.36 1.33 -1.13
N ALA A 43 8.28 0.38 -1.04
CA ALA A 43 7.96 -1.04 -1.14
C ALA A 43 8.21 -1.74 0.19
N PHE A 44 7.27 -2.58 0.59
CA PHE A 44 7.39 -3.47 1.74
C PHE A 44 7.60 -4.89 1.24
N ALA A 45 8.73 -5.47 1.58
CA ALA A 45 9.07 -6.82 1.15
C ALA A 45 8.28 -7.88 1.93
N ALA A 46 8.12 -9.06 1.31
CA ALA A 46 7.55 -10.25 1.94
C ALA A 46 6.12 -10.09 2.51
N THR A 47 5.30 -9.25 1.89
CA THR A 47 3.92 -8.96 2.34
C THR A 47 2.84 -9.75 1.61
N GLY A 48 3.18 -10.54 0.60
CA GLY A 48 2.21 -11.20 -0.28
C GLY A 48 1.34 -12.27 0.38
N GLY A 49 1.77 -12.85 1.50
CA GLY A 49 1.06 -13.97 2.13
C GLY A 49 -0.22 -13.59 2.86
N TYR A 50 -0.29 -12.42 3.46
CA TYR A 50 -1.40 -12.03 4.35
C TYR A 50 -2.04 -10.70 4.00
N GLN A 51 -1.29 -9.77 3.44
CA GLN A 51 -1.68 -8.36 3.36
C GLN A 51 -2.98 -8.13 2.57
N TYR A 52 -3.18 -8.82 1.46
CA TYR A 52 -4.41 -8.64 0.70
C TYR A 52 -5.65 -9.09 1.50
N MET A 53 -5.57 -10.26 2.13
CA MET A 53 -6.69 -10.81 2.92
C MET A 53 -6.97 -9.99 4.18
N MET A 54 -5.95 -9.38 4.75
CA MET A 54 -6.07 -8.51 5.93
C MET A 54 -6.42 -7.06 5.54
N SER A 55 -6.41 -6.72 4.26
CA SER A 55 -6.76 -5.37 3.81
C SER A 55 -8.20 -5.04 4.15
N SER A 56 -8.46 -3.77 4.39
CA SER A 56 -9.75 -3.27 4.87
C SER A 56 -10.37 -2.30 3.88
N ARG A 57 -11.69 -2.31 3.83
CA ARG A 57 -12.52 -1.30 3.15
C ARG A 57 -12.98 -0.19 4.10
N TYR A 58 -12.45 -0.17 5.31
CA TYR A 58 -12.82 0.81 6.34
C TYR A 58 -12.71 2.24 5.80
N ASN A 59 -13.68 3.04 6.14
CA ASN A 59 -13.82 4.41 5.64
C ASN A 59 -13.88 4.53 4.11
N GLY A 60 -14.40 3.51 3.42
CA GLY A 60 -14.60 3.54 1.97
C GLY A 60 -13.35 3.30 1.15
N ALA A 61 -12.29 2.79 1.75
CA ALA A 61 -11.09 2.42 1.01
C ALA A 61 -11.35 1.25 0.08
N VAL A 62 -10.86 1.34 -1.15
CA VAL A 62 -10.88 0.24 -2.11
C VAL A 62 -9.59 -0.57 -2.00
N ARG A 63 -9.68 -1.88 -2.21
CA ARG A 63 -8.50 -2.75 -2.18
C ARG A 63 -7.64 -2.55 -3.43
N PRO A 64 -6.31 -2.60 -3.29
CA PRO A 64 -5.40 -2.48 -4.41
C PRO A 64 -5.45 -3.70 -5.34
N ALA A 65 -4.89 -3.56 -6.53
CA ALA A 65 -4.68 -4.67 -7.43
C ALA A 65 -3.59 -5.62 -6.88
N VAL A 66 -3.66 -6.88 -7.29
CA VAL A 66 -2.58 -7.85 -7.11
C VAL A 66 -2.03 -8.22 -8.48
N VAL A 67 -0.72 -8.05 -8.64
CA VAL A 67 -0.04 -8.26 -9.91
C VAL A 67 1.13 -9.23 -9.69
N ALA A 68 1.18 -10.28 -10.47
CA ALA A 68 2.35 -11.15 -10.54
C ALA A 68 3.38 -10.51 -11.50
N THR A 69 4.64 -10.47 -11.07
CA THR A 69 5.73 -9.96 -11.90
C THR A 69 6.79 -11.02 -12.09
N ARG A 70 7.31 -11.09 -13.29
CA ARG A 70 8.47 -11.88 -13.67
C ARG A 70 9.33 -11.02 -14.59
N VAL A 71 10.58 -11.35 -14.75
CA VAL A 71 11.51 -10.55 -15.59
C VAL A 71 10.85 -10.16 -16.92
N GLY A 72 10.64 -8.85 -17.12
CA GLY A 72 10.03 -8.30 -18.31
C GLY A 72 8.52 -8.52 -18.51
N GLU A 73 7.85 -9.17 -17.55
CA GLU A 73 6.42 -9.49 -17.67
C GLU A 73 5.64 -9.11 -16.42
N THR A 74 4.40 -8.67 -16.61
CA THR A 74 3.44 -8.47 -15.54
C THR A 74 2.11 -9.13 -15.89
N LYS A 75 1.46 -9.75 -14.91
CA LYS A 75 0.16 -10.38 -15.08
C LYS A 75 -0.78 -9.95 -13.94
N PRO A 76 -1.89 -9.28 -14.22
CA PRO A 76 -2.90 -9.03 -13.22
C PRO A 76 -3.47 -10.34 -12.68
N MET A 77 -3.49 -10.48 -11.36
CA MET A 77 -4.14 -11.60 -10.66
C MET A 77 -5.49 -11.19 -10.09
N LEU A 78 -5.53 -10.00 -9.49
CA LEU A 78 -6.74 -9.36 -9.01
C LEU A 78 -6.74 -7.92 -9.49
N ARG A 79 -7.83 -7.48 -10.08
CA ARG A 79 -7.98 -6.07 -10.45
C ARG A 79 -8.15 -5.19 -9.21
N ARG A 80 -7.84 -3.93 -9.33
CA ARG A 80 -8.16 -2.95 -8.29
C ARG A 80 -9.68 -2.87 -8.11
N GLU A 81 -10.12 -2.78 -6.87
CA GLU A 81 -11.54 -2.50 -6.58
C GLU A 81 -11.91 -1.08 -6.99
N THR A 82 -13.20 -0.91 -7.28
CA THR A 82 -13.81 0.39 -7.58
C THR A 82 -14.85 0.72 -6.51
N ILE A 83 -15.38 1.93 -6.54
CA ILE A 83 -16.48 2.33 -5.66
C ILE A 83 -17.72 1.45 -5.91
N GLU A 84 -17.98 1.08 -7.14
CA GLU A 84 -19.09 0.17 -7.51
C GLU A 84 -18.94 -1.18 -6.82
N ASP A 85 -17.72 -1.69 -6.65
CA ASP A 85 -17.48 -2.92 -5.89
C ASP A 85 -17.89 -2.77 -4.43
N LEU A 86 -17.66 -1.61 -3.81
CA LEU A 86 -18.09 -1.34 -2.44
C LEU A 86 -19.63 -1.33 -2.32
N LEU A 87 -20.32 -0.86 -3.33
CA LEU A 87 -21.77 -0.71 -3.37
C LEU A 87 -22.49 -1.97 -3.88
N SER A 88 -21.76 -3.00 -4.28
CA SER A 88 -22.31 -4.17 -5.01
C SER A 88 -23.36 -4.97 -4.24
N LEU A 89 -23.39 -4.86 -2.92
CA LEU A 89 -24.38 -5.56 -2.08
C LEU A 89 -25.59 -4.68 -1.70
N GLU A 90 -25.59 -3.43 -2.09
CA GLU A 90 -26.73 -2.56 -1.84
C GLU A 90 -27.92 -2.94 -2.71
N VAL A 91 -29.09 -2.79 -2.15
CA VAL A 91 -30.36 -3.04 -2.83
C VAL A 91 -31.20 -1.75 -2.87
N ASP A 92 -32.00 -1.62 -3.90
CA ASP A 92 -32.89 -0.47 -4.09
C ASP A 92 -34.10 -0.51 -3.15
#